data_53da2382c9f48ab815359f306b50d7ac
#
_entry.id   53da2382c9f48ab815359f306b50d7ac
#
_cell.length_a   1.000
_cell.length_b   1.000
_cell.length_c   1.000
_cell.angle_alpha   90.00
_cell.angle_beta   90.00
_cell.angle_gamma   90.00
#
_symmetry.space_group_name_H-M   'P 1'
#
loop_
_entity.id
_entity.type
_entity.pdbx_description
1 polymer ?
#
loop_
_entity_poly.entity_id
_entity_poly.type
_entity_poly.pdbx_seq_one_letter_code
_entity_poly.pdbx_strand_id
1 'polypeptide(L)'
;MSKPKKNSGAKSARIRTLVILLLITGALSAYVVNGYLKNRPVEPADGKTSDNSVKREKKAEKSDKGEEDEPTDEKEPETETEKQSDENSSSAENTAKDTEPVENDVKEDEITKMMAEMSLHEKICQLFVVTPESLTGYDLVTQSGGATLDALKEYPVGGLIYFAQNLEDVEQTKTMLASTAESNSKVSDIPLFFAVDEEGGIVARCAEKLGTTEFKPMYNYRDKGADTAYKNAYTIASDIAELGFNLDFAPVADTWSNPDNTVIGTRAYSDDFEQTAELVASAVKGFKDGGVVCSLKHFPGHGDTAEDSHVGMASSYKTLDELENAEYLAFESGIAAGADMVMVGHITMANVDNQPASLSKTIITDELRGKLGFDGVIVTDALAMGALANYYSSDEISVAVLKAGGDLLLMPEDLSSAVAGVEKAVKKGDLSEKRIDESLERVLRLKKDRGILK
;
A
#
# COMPACT_ATOMS: atom_id res chain seq x y z
N MET A 1 6.89 54.36 13.57
CA MET A 1 6.86 53.68 12.27
C MET A 1 8.03 52.73 12.19
N SER A 2 7.84 51.47 12.55
CA SER A 2 8.85 50.42 12.49
C SER A 2 8.55 49.49 11.30
N LYS A 3 9.58 49.26 10.46
CA LYS A 3 9.48 48.38 9.27
C LYS A 3 9.47 46.91 9.69
N PRO A 4 8.74 46.02 8.98
CA PRO A 4 8.73 44.60 9.29
C PRO A 4 10.03 43.93 8.85
N LYS A 5 10.59 43.05 9.72
CA LYS A 5 11.74 42.17 9.41
C LYS A 5 11.32 41.09 8.44
N LYS A 6 12.07 40.96 7.34
CA LYS A 6 11.89 39.89 6.35
C LYS A 6 12.32 38.54 6.94
N ASN A 7 11.47 37.58 6.80
CA ASN A 7 11.64 36.15 7.16
C ASN A 7 12.72 35.50 6.26
N SER A 8 13.95 35.34 6.76
CA SER A 8 15.05 34.67 6.04
C SER A 8 15.22 33.18 6.42
N GLY A 9 14.44 32.70 7.40
CA GLY A 9 14.58 31.35 7.92
C GLY A 9 14.04 30.24 7.00
N ALA A 10 12.89 30.48 6.34
CA ALA A 10 12.22 29.46 5.53
C ALA A 10 13.02 29.04 4.26
N LYS A 11 13.77 29.97 3.66
CA LYS A 11 14.64 29.64 2.50
C LYS A 11 15.87 28.84 2.88
N SER A 12 16.41 29.03 4.08
CA SER A 12 17.58 28.29 4.57
C SER A 12 17.24 26.83 4.91
N ALA A 13 16.05 26.58 5.47
CA ALA A 13 15.56 25.22 5.76
C ALA A 13 15.37 24.40 4.46
N ARG A 14 14.70 24.97 3.45
CA ARG A 14 14.48 24.29 2.16
C ARG A 14 15.76 23.93 1.42
N ILE A 15 16.79 24.78 1.48
CA ILE A 15 18.09 24.50 0.86
C ILE A 15 18.83 23.39 1.62
N ARG A 16 18.72 23.31 2.94
CA ARG A 16 19.34 22.25 3.75
C ARG A 16 18.70 20.89 3.51
N THR A 17 17.37 20.81 3.42
CA THR A 17 16.64 19.57 3.11
C THR A 17 17.00 19.06 1.70
N LEU A 18 17.08 19.94 0.71
CA LEU A 18 17.48 19.57 -0.65
C LEU A 18 18.92 19.05 -0.73
N VAL A 19 19.84 19.62 0.05
CA VAL A 19 21.25 19.18 0.10
C VAL A 19 21.39 17.84 0.81
N ILE A 20 20.60 17.57 1.85
CA ILE A 20 20.61 16.28 2.54
C ILE A 20 19.99 15.18 1.66
N LEU A 21 18.91 15.46 0.94
CA LEU A 21 18.33 14.51 -0.04
C LEU A 21 19.34 14.20 -1.15
N LEU A 22 20.02 15.20 -1.70
CA LEU A 22 21.07 15.03 -2.73
C LEU A 22 22.29 14.25 -2.23
N LEU A 23 22.64 14.36 -0.94
CA LEU A 23 23.74 13.58 -0.35
C LEU A 23 23.35 12.12 -0.11
N ILE A 24 22.08 11.84 0.25
CA ILE A 24 21.57 10.49 0.42
C ILE A 24 21.45 9.77 -0.93
N THR A 25 20.93 10.44 -1.96
CA THR A 25 20.85 9.88 -3.32
C THR A 25 22.23 9.70 -3.95
N GLY A 26 23.18 10.64 -3.69
CA GLY A 26 24.57 10.53 -4.14
C GLY A 26 25.32 9.37 -3.49
N ALA A 27 25.06 9.09 -2.21
CA ALA A 27 25.69 7.97 -1.49
C ALA A 27 25.12 6.60 -1.96
N LEU A 28 23.81 6.51 -2.23
CA LEU A 28 23.20 5.31 -2.82
C LEU A 28 23.71 5.04 -4.24
N SER A 29 23.79 6.07 -5.08
CA SER A 29 24.32 5.93 -6.44
C SER A 29 25.80 5.52 -6.43
N ALA A 30 26.62 6.05 -5.52
CA ALA A 30 28.01 5.66 -5.38
C ALA A 30 28.18 4.22 -4.87
N TYR A 31 27.28 3.74 -4.00
CA TYR A 31 27.30 2.37 -3.49
C TYR A 31 26.90 1.36 -4.59
N VAL A 32 25.86 1.66 -5.35
CA VAL A 32 25.42 0.82 -6.49
C VAL A 32 26.48 0.76 -7.59
N VAL A 33 27.08 1.90 -7.97
CA VAL A 33 28.14 1.96 -8.98
C VAL A 33 29.39 1.23 -8.51
N ASN A 34 29.77 1.33 -7.24
CA ASN A 34 30.93 0.64 -6.68
C ASN A 34 30.71 -0.88 -6.55
N GLY A 35 29.47 -1.32 -6.25
CA GLY A 35 29.06 -2.72 -6.27
C GLY A 35 29.09 -3.31 -7.68
N TYR A 36 28.63 -2.57 -8.67
CA TYR A 36 28.63 -2.97 -10.08
C TYR A 36 30.06 -3.09 -10.65
N LEU A 37 30.96 -2.16 -10.28
CA LEU A 37 32.36 -2.18 -10.73
C LEU A 37 33.20 -3.28 -10.06
N LYS A 38 32.86 -3.72 -8.85
CA LYS A 38 33.54 -4.83 -8.17
C LYS A 38 33.19 -6.22 -8.68
N ASN A 39 32.04 -6.39 -9.32
CA ASN A 39 31.51 -7.69 -9.77
C ASN A 39 31.54 -7.89 -11.29
N ARG A 40 32.32 -7.10 -12.04
CA ARG A 40 32.51 -7.37 -13.49
C ARG A 40 33.32 -8.66 -13.67
N PRO A 41 32.80 -9.64 -14.45
CA PRO A 41 33.64 -10.75 -14.92
C PRO A 41 34.75 -10.18 -15.84
N VAL A 42 35.98 -10.58 -15.58
CA VAL A 42 37.13 -10.26 -16.45
C VAL A 42 37.02 -11.17 -17.67
N GLU A 43 36.68 -10.64 -18.84
CA GLU A 43 36.87 -11.36 -20.10
C GLU A 43 38.34 -11.48 -20.44
N PRO A 44 38.82 -12.67 -20.89
CA PRO A 44 40.21 -12.84 -21.32
C PRO A 44 40.40 -12.20 -22.71
N ALA A 45 41.42 -11.37 -22.81
CA ALA A 45 41.87 -10.79 -24.06
C ALA A 45 42.55 -11.88 -24.93
N ASP A 46 41.99 -12.11 -26.13
CA ASP A 46 42.80 -12.65 -27.22
C ASP A 46 42.36 -12.06 -28.54
N GLY A 47 43.33 -11.48 -29.25
CA GLY A 47 43.19 -10.83 -30.50
C GLY A 47 43.24 -11.75 -31.72
N LYS A 48 42.62 -11.32 -32.77
CA LYS A 48 43.22 -11.16 -34.13
C LYS A 48 42.16 -10.77 -35.17
N THR A 49 42.55 -9.79 -35.88
CA THR A 49 42.00 -9.24 -37.14
C THR A 49 41.70 -10.28 -38.22
N SER A 50 40.56 -10.10 -38.95
CA SER A 50 40.59 -10.02 -40.40
C SER A 50 39.27 -9.52 -41.01
N ASP A 51 39.48 -8.61 -41.91
CA ASP A 51 38.60 -7.95 -42.89
C ASP A 51 37.88 -8.96 -43.81
N ASN A 52 36.61 -8.76 -44.11
CA ASN A 52 36.12 -8.83 -45.48
C ASN A 52 34.65 -8.37 -45.65
N SER A 53 34.55 -7.35 -46.43
CA SER A 53 33.35 -6.88 -47.11
C SER A 53 32.79 -7.91 -48.07
N VAL A 54 31.46 -7.96 -48.31
CA VAL A 54 30.80 -7.99 -49.60
C VAL A 54 29.26 -8.09 -49.52
N LYS A 55 28.65 -7.04 -50.09
CA LYS A 55 27.44 -6.93 -50.93
C LYS A 55 26.04 -7.41 -50.50
N ARG A 56 25.19 -6.39 -50.63
CA ARG A 56 23.73 -6.38 -50.91
C ARG A 56 23.30 -7.37 -52.01
N GLU A 57 22.08 -7.89 -51.83
CA GLU A 57 21.10 -7.95 -52.93
C GLU A 57 19.66 -7.95 -52.42
N LYS A 58 18.88 -7.04 -53.02
CA LYS A 58 17.42 -6.95 -52.98
C LYS A 58 16.84 -7.92 -54.00
N LYS A 59 15.71 -8.56 -53.70
CA LYS A 59 14.73 -8.91 -54.74
C LYS A 59 13.31 -8.86 -54.19
N ALA A 60 12.52 -8.03 -54.83
CA ALA A 60 11.07 -7.94 -54.75
C ALA A 60 10.45 -8.74 -55.90
N GLU A 61 9.17 -9.04 -55.76
CA GLU A 61 8.08 -9.23 -56.75
C GLU A 61 7.24 -10.46 -56.37
N LYS A 62 5.99 -10.42 -56.33
CA LYS A 62 4.75 -9.86 -56.90
C LYS A 62 3.71 -10.97 -56.98
N SER A 63 2.52 -10.63 -56.50
CA SER A 63 1.17 -10.87 -57.03
C SER A 63 0.75 -12.29 -57.45
N ASP A 64 -0.42 -12.75 -57.04
CA ASP A 64 -1.63 -12.67 -57.85
C ASP A 64 -2.91 -13.09 -57.11
N LYS A 65 -4.03 -12.67 -57.70
CA LYS A 65 -5.43 -12.60 -57.33
C LYS A 65 -6.19 -13.93 -57.38
N GLY A 66 -7.41 -13.89 -56.83
CA GLY A 66 -8.59 -14.61 -57.33
C GLY A 66 -9.47 -15.10 -56.19
N GLU A 67 -10.54 -14.49 -56.03
CA GLU A 67 -11.99 -14.55 -56.35
C GLU A 67 -12.78 -15.42 -55.40
N GLU A 68 -13.68 -14.76 -54.70
CA GLU A 68 -15.15 -14.80 -54.67
C GLU A 68 -15.80 -16.17 -54.53
N ASP A 69 -16.64 -16.29 -53.48
CA ASP A 69 -18.07 -16.59 -53.59
C ASP A 69 -18.75 -16.55 -52.20
N GLU A 70 -19.77 -15.69 -52.05
CA GLU A 70 -20.93 -15.75 -51.18
C GLU A 70 -22.09 -16.42 -51.95
N PRO A 71 -23.29 -16.59 -51.38
CA PRO A 71 -23.80 -16.89 -50.04
C PRO A 71 -24.82 -18.07 -50.07
N THR A 72 -25.38 -18.50 -48.94
CA THR A 72 -26.79 -18.87 -48.82
C THR A 72 -27.33 -18.94 -47.42
N ASP A 73 -28.47 -18.30 -47.26
CA ASP A 73 -29.50 -18.29 -46.25
C ASP A 73 -29.98 -19.68 -45.76
N GLU A 74 -30.52 -19.76 -44.57
CA GLU A 74 -31.89 -20.05 -44.19
C GLU A 74 -32.08 -20.50 -42.73
N LYS A 75 -32.87 -19.67 -42.04
CA LYS A 75 -34.11 -19.95 -41.29
C LYS A 75 -34.02 -20.52 -39.89
N GLU A 76 -34.55 -19.69 -38.98
CA GLU A 76 -35.28 -20.02 -37.76
C GLU A 76 -36.51 -20.95 -38.06
N PRO A 77 -37.03 -21.64 -37.03
CA PRO A 77 -38.40 -21.31 -36.64
C PRO A 77 -38.63 -21.19 -35.12
N GLU A 78 -39.53 -20.26 -34.84
CA GLU A 78 -40.27 -20.02 -33.61
C GLU A 78 -41.28 -21.14 -33.29
N THR A 79 -41.88 -20.95 -32.11
CA THR A 79 -43.19 -21.40 -31.56
C THR A 79 -43.05 -22.48 -30.50
N GLU A 80 -43.77 -22.51 -29.38
CA GLU A 80 -45.00 -21.83 -28.92
C GLU A 80 -45.16 -22.08 -27.39
N THR A 81 -45.90 -21.22 -26.78
CA THR A 81 -46.47 -21.20 -25.43
C THR A 81 -47.37 -22.35 -25.11
N GLU A 82 -47.44 -22.79 -23.85
CA GLU A 82 -48.71 -23.20 -23.22
C GLU A 82 -48.73 -22.94 -21.71
N LYS A 83 -49.80 -22.23 -21.31
CA LYS A 83 -50.27 -22.04 -19.94
C LYS A 83 -51.07 -23.24 -19.49
N GLN A 84 -50.98 -23.62 -18.21
CA GLN A 84 -52.20 -24.08 -17.49
C GLN A 84 -52.06 -23.80 -15.99
N SER A 85 -53.10 -23.14 -15.52
CA SER A 85 -53.50 -22.87 -14.15
C SER A 85 -54.13 -24.12 -13.53
N ASP A 86 -53.99 -24.28 -12.21
CA ASP A 86 -55.13 -24.73 -11.40
C ASP A 86 -54.96 -24.30 -9.94
N GLU A 87 -56.06 -23.73 -9.47
CA GLU A 87 -56.33 -23.31 -8.09
C GLU A 87 -56.56 -24.52 -7.18
N ASN A 88 -56.17 -24.38 -5.93
CA ASN A 88 -56.98 -24.94 -4.85
C ASN A 88 -56.86 -24.17 -3.56
N SER A 89 -57.97 -23.59 -3.14
CA SER A 89 -58.20 -22.88 -1.89
C SER A 89 -58.44 -23.88 -0.74
N SER A 90 -57.87 -23.64 0.43
CA SER A 90 -58.54 -24.01 1.68
C SER A 90 -58.19 -23.03 2.80
N SER A 91 -59.24 -22.45 3.32
CA SER A 91 -59.35 -21.59 4.48
C SER A 91 -58.95 -22.29 5.78
N ALA A 92 -58.18 -21.63 6.64
CA ALA A 92 -58.19 -21.89 8.08
C ALA A 92 -57.81 -20.62 8.87
N GLU A 93 -58.73 -20.21 9.62
CA GLU A 93 -58.87 -19.39 10.80
C GLU A 93 -57.69 -18.61 11.38
N ASN A 94 -57.99 -17.34 11.52
CA ASN A 94 -57.37 -16.32 12.34
C ASN A 94 -57.35 -16.68 13.84
N THR A 95 -56.17 -16.80 14.43
CA THR A 95 -55.99 -16.57 15.87
C THR A 95 -54.89 -15.50 16.01
N ALA A 96 -55.34 -14.27 16.28
CA ALA A 96 -54.49 -13.19 16.74
C ALA A 96 -53.85 -13.60 18.06
N LYS A 97 -52.55 -13.78 18.07
CA LYS A 97 -51.72 -13.71 19.26
C LYS A 97 -51.06 -12.34 19.25
N ASP A 98 -51.40 -11.56 20.27
CA ASP A 98 -50.62 -10.37 20.67
C ASP A 98 -49.17 -10.79 20.83
N THR A 99 -48.33 -10.38 19.88
CA THR A 99 -46.88 -10.35 20.05
C THR A 99 -46.53 -8.94 20.53
N GLU A 100 -46.15 -8.84 21.78
CA GLU A 100 -45.42 -7.68 22.32
C GLU A 100 -44.25 -7.37 21.37
N PRO A 101 -43.91 -6.08 21.16
CA PRO A 101 -42.74 -5.72 20.39
C PRO A 101 -41.50 -6.29 21.09
N VAL A 102 -40.82 -7.22 20.46
CA VAL A 102 -39.49 -7.63 20.83
C VAL A 102 -38.62 -6.39 20.59
N GLU A 103 -38.32 -5.62 21.64
CA GLU A 103 -37.19 -4.70 21.65
C GLU A 103 -35.95 -5.55 21.32
N ASN A 104 -35.56 -5.54 20.08
CA ASN A 104 -34.19 -5.93 19.72
C ASN A 104 -33.29 -4.87 20.33
N ASP A 105 -32.81 -5.11 21.56
CA ASP A 105 -31.63 -4.48 22.12
C ASP A 105 -30.44 -4.90 21.24
N VAL A 106 -30.27 -4.22 20.09
CA VAL A 106 -29.03 -4.23 19.33
C VAL A 106 -28.04 -3.53 20.26
N LYS A 107 -27.28 -4.32 21.03
CA LYS A 107 -26.15 -3.78 21.78
C LYS A 107 -25.28 -3.03 20.77
N GLU A 108 -25.26 -1.72 20.90
CA GLU A 108 -24.42 -0.84 20.11
C GLU A 108 -22.97 -1.36 20.21
N ASP A 109 -22.35 -1.58 19.05
CA ASP A 109 -21.00 -2.11 18.95
C ASP A 109 -20.01 -1.15 19.65
N GLU A 110 -19.06 -1.71 20.38
CA GLU A 110 -18.04 -0.96 21.14
C GLU A 110 -17.27 0.05 20.26
N ILE A 111 -16.95 -0.32 19.02
CA ILE A 111 -16.30 0.57 18.04
C ILE A 111 -17.20 1.76 17.72
N THR A 112 -18.50 1.52 17.48
CA THR A 112 -19.46 2.58 17.21
C THR A 112 -19.56 3.58 18.36
N LYS A 113 -19.56 3.10 19.61
CA LYS A 113 -19.56 3.97 20.80
C LYS A 113 -18.28 4.78 20.92
N MET A 114 -17.12 4.15 20.74
CA MET A 114 -15.82 4.82 20.75
C MET A 114 -15.79 5.94 19.70
N MET A 115 -16.23 5.66 18.46
CA MET A 115 -16.28 6.65 17.39
C MET A 115 -17.22 7.81 17.69
N ALA A 116 -18.34 7.56 18.38
CA ALA A 116 -19.31 8.60 18.74
C ALA A 116 -18.77 9.60 19.78
N GLU A 117 -17.81 9.20 20.60
CA GLU A 117 -17.16 10.05 21.60
C GLU A 117 -16.01 10.88 21.02
N MET A 118 -15.51 10.55 19.83
CA MET A 118 -14.39 11.23 19.17
C MET A 118 -14.84 12.52 18.47
N SER A 119 -14.02 13.57 18.59
CA SER A 119 -14.13 14.76 17.76
C SER A 119 -13.74 14.44 16.31
N LEU A 120 -14.21 15.28 15.36
CA LEU A 120 -13.80 15.16 13.95
C LEU A 120 -12.27 15.21 13.78
N HIS A 121 -11.59 16.04 14.56
CA HIS A 121 -10.12 16.13 14.56
C HIS A 121 -9.46 14.80 14.92
N GLU A 122 -9.89 14.18 16.02
CA GLU A 122 -9.38 12.87 16.47
C GLU A 122 -9.65 11.78 15.44
N LYS A 123 -10.87 11.73 14.88
CA LYS A 123 -11.23 10.79 13.81
C LYS A 123 -10.29 10.90 12.61
N ILE A 124 -10.05 12.14 12.15
CA ILE A 124 -9.16 12.41 11.00
C ILE A 124 -7.72 12.02 11.34
N CYS A 125 -7.21 12.40 12.52
CA CYS A 125 -5.84 12.07 12.91
C CYS A 125 -5.59 10.55 12.97
N GLN A 126 -6.59 9.75 13.39
CA GLN A 126 -6.48 8.28 13.40
C GLN A 126 -6.30 7.66 12.00
N LEU A 127 -6.58 8.40 10.93
CA LEU A 127 -6.36 7.94 9.55
C LEU A 127 -4.94 8.20 9.04
N PHE A 128 -4.02 8.67 9.88
CA PHE A 128 -2.63 8.95 9.49
C PHE A 128 -1.65 8.01 10.19
N VAL A 129 -0.69 7.49 9.39
CA VAL A 129 0.55 6.86 9.88
C VAL A 129 1.71 7.72 9.42
N VAL A 130 2.49 8.22 10.36
CA VAL A 130 3.55 9.21 10.07
C VAL A 130 4.88 8.80 10.70
N THR A 131 5.99 9.44 10.32
CA THR A 131 7.26 9.22 11.03
C THR A 131 7.28 9.98 12.36
N PRO A 132 8.06 9.54 13.35
CA PRO A 132 8.27 10.31 14.58
C PRO A 132 8.79 11.73 14.33
N GLU A 133 9.58 11.92 13.27
CA GLU A 133 10.10 13.21 12.83
C GLU A 133 8.99 14.14 12.34
N SER A 134 8.10 13.63 11.48
CA SER A 134 6.95 14.39 10.98
C SER A 134 6.00 14.78 12.10
N LEU A 135 5.79 13.89 13.08
CA LEU A 135 4.94 14.15 14.23
C LEU A 135 5.53 15.22 15.16
N THR A 136 6.82 15.14 15.48
CA THR A 136 7.46 15.97 16.51
C THR A 136 8.18 17.21 15.99
N GLY A 137 8.44 17.28 14.68
CA GLY A 137 9.21 18.34 14.03
C GLY A 137 10.73 18.29 14.27
N TYR A 138 11.24 17.20 14.87
CA TYR A 138 12.69 16.99 15.00
C TYR A 138 13.28 16.38 13.72
N ASP A 139 14.55 16.64 13.44
CA ASP A 139 15.25 16.10 12.27
C ASP A 139 15.51 14.57 12.39
N LEU A 140 15.65 14.05 13.61
CA LEU A 140 15.85 12.63 13.92
C LEU A 140 15.30 12.31 15.31
N VAL A 141 14.56 11.21 15.40
CA VAL A 141 13.94 10.72 16.65
C VAL A 141 14.40 9.30 16.93
N THR A 142 15.21 9.12 17.99
CA THR A 142 15.64 7.79 18.49
C THR A 142 15.15 7.53 19.91
N GLN A 143 14.31 8.40 20.46
CA GLN A 143 13.68 8.24 21.79
C GLN A 143 12.34 8.97 21.86
N SER A 144 11.46 8.49 22.72
CA SER A 144 10.17 9.12 23.01
C SER A 144 10.21 9.84 24.37
N GLY A 145 9.52 10.98 24.47
CA GLY A 145 9.47 11.77 25.69
C GLY A 145 8.41 12.87 25.65
N GLY A 146 8.68 13.99 26.33
CA GLY A 146 7.72 15.10 26.45
C GLY A 146 7.30 15.69 25.10
N ALA A 147 8.23 15.80 24.15
CA ALA A 147 7.91 16.29 22.82
C ALA A 147 6.95 15.35 22.05
N THR A 148 7.15 14.03 22.17
CA THR A 148 6.24 13.03 21.59
C THR A 148 4.85 13.12 22.21
N LEU A 149 4.79 13.24 23.56
CA LEU A 149 3.52 13.40 24.27
C LEU A 149 2.77 14.67 23.84
N ASP A 150 3.47 15.80 23.72
CA ASP A 150 2.84 17.07 23.35
C ASP A 150 2.38 17.05 21.89
N ALA A 151 3.14 16.42 21.00
CA ALA A 151 2.76 16.25 19.60
C ALA A 151 1.54 15.31 19.44
N LEU A 152 1.46 14.21 20.21
CA LEU A 152 0.30 13.31 20.21
C LEU A 152 -0.96 13.96 20.78
N LYS A 153 -0.86 14.93 21.71
CA LYS A 153 -2.01 15.73 22.15
C LYS A 153 -2.57 16.62 21.04
N GLU A 154 -1.68 17.15 20.19
CA GLU A 154 -2.09 17.99 19.06
C GLU A 154 -2.58 17.15 17.87
N TYR A 155 -1.88 16.04 17.57
CA TYR A 155 -2.21 15.11 16.49
C TYR A 155 -2.22 13.67 17.01
N PRO A 156 -3.34 13.16 17.53
CA PRO A 156 -3.48 11.78 17.99
C PRO A 156 -3.57 10.82 16.79
N VAL A 157 -2.44 10.61 16.11
CA VAL A 157 -2.34 9.82 14.87
C VAL A 157 -2.66 8.33 15.08
N GLY A 158 -3.04 7.64 14.00
CA GLY A 158 -3.35 6.20 14.03
C GLY A 158 -2.13 5.31 14.18
N GLY A 159 -0.93 5.79 13.80
CA GLY A 159 0.31 5.02 13.91
C GLY A 159 1.57 5.80 13.60
N LEU A 160 2.69 5.17 13.91
CA LEU A 160 4.03 5.66 13.58
C LEU A 160 4.79 4.59 12.79
N ILE A 161 5.47 5.00 11.72
CA ILE A 161 6.39 4.18 10.95
C ILE A 161 7.83 4.57 11.28
N TYR A 162 8.68 3.56 11.51
CA TYR A 162 10.08 3.73 11.87
C TYR A 162 10.99 3.22 10.76
N PHE A 163 12.09 3.95 10.54
CA PHE A 163 13.11 3.60 9.57
C PHE A 163 14.42 3.24 10.28
N ALA A 164 15.37 2.66 9.55
CA ALA A 164 16.66 2.26 10.09
C ALA A 164 17.40 3.37 10.86
N GLN A 165 17.18 4.64 10.51
CA GLN A 165 17.75 5.78 11.21
C GLN A 165 17.24 5.96 12.64
N ASN A 166 16.03 5.48 12.96
CA ASN A 166 15.43 5.55 14.29
C ASN A 166 15.92 4.44 15.20
N LEU A 167 16.51 3.37 14.65
CA LEU A 167 16.87 2.13 15.33
C LEU A 167 18.38 2.12 15.59
N GLU A 168 18.78 2.06 16.86
CA GLU A 168 20.19 2.03 17.29
C GLU A 168 20.60 0.63 17.74
N ASP A 169 19.84 0.05 18.66
CA ASP A 169 19.94 -1.31 19.17
C ASP A 169 18.59 -1.83 19.72
N VAL A 170 18.53 -3.08 20.13
CA VAL A 170 17.31 -3.75 20.62
C VAL A 170 16.72 -3.05 21.84
N GLU A 171 17.55 -2.67 22.80
CA GLU A 171 17.09 -2.05 24.07
C GLU A 171 16.56 -0.63 23.84
N GLN A 172 17.27 0.16 23.02
CA GLN A 172 16.81 1.49 22.62
C GLN A 172 15.48 1.38 21.88
N THR A 173 15.37 0.48 20.89
CA THR A 173 14.17 0.30 20.08
C THR A 173 12.96 -0.08 20.96
N LYS A 174 13.08 -1.11 21.79
CA LYS A 174 12.02 -1.52 22.71
C LYS A 174 11.61 -0.40 23.66
N THR A 175 12.59 0.32 24.21
CA THR A 175 12.34 1.46 25.12
C THR A 175 11.62 2.59 24.41
N MET A 176 12.02 2.94 23.19
CA MET A 176 11.40 3.98 22.38
C MET A 176 9.94 3.64 22.06
N LEU A 177 9.66 2.43 21.56
CA LEU A 177 8.29 1.99 21.26
C LEU A 177 7.41 1.94 22.50
N ALA A 178 7.89 1.38 23.62
CA ALA A 178 7.16 1.33 24.88
C ALA A 178 6.87 2.73 25.46
N SER A 179 7.83 3.64 25.44
CA SER A 179 7.66 5.02 25.90
C SER A 179 6.71 5.81 25.01
N THR A 180 6.68 5.51 23.70
CA THR A 180 5.71 6.08 22.76
C THR A 180 4.31 5.57 23.05
N ALA A 181 4.14 4.27 23.29
CA ALA A 181 2.87 3.68 23.69
C ALA A 181 2.36 4.27 25.02
N GLU A 182 3.25 4.45 26.01
CA GLU A 182 2.91 5.11 27.28
C GLU A 182 2.50 6.58 27.08
N SER A 183 3.18 7.30 26.18
CA SER A 183 2.80 8.67 25.86
C SER A 183 1.43 8.75 25.19
N ASN A 184 1.15 7.82 24.25
CA ASN A 184 -0.14 7.73 23.58
C ASN A 184 -1.27 7.41 24.57
N SER A 185 -1.07 6.48 25.50
CA SER A 185 -2.10 6.09 26.50
C SER A 185 -2.53 7.20 27.45
N LYS A 186 -1.77 8.31 27.53
CA LYS A 186 -2.13 9.52 28.29
C LYS A 186 -3.03 10.47 27.49
N VAL A 187 -3.20 10.20 26.21
CA VAL A 187 -3.90 11.07 25.25
C VAL A 187 -5.10 10.37 24.62
N SER A 188 -4.99 9.09 24.32
CA SER A 188 -5.98 8.31 23.57
C SER A 188 -6.08 6.90 24.12
N ASP A 189 -7.30 6.36 24.17
CA ASP A 189 -7.56 4.94 24.47
C ASP A 189 -7.31 4.03 23.23
N ILE A 190 -7.05 4.63 22.06
CA ILE A 190 -6.76 3.89 20.83
C ILE A 190 -5.24 3.72 20.71
N PRO A 191 -4.71 2.47 20.78
CA PRO A 191 -3.28 2.21 20.63
C PRO A 191 -2.79 2.51 19.22
N LEU A 192 -1.50 2.88 19.11
CA LEU A 192 -0.83 3.16 17.83
C LEU A 192 -0.54 1.88 17.03
N PHE A 193 -0.59 1.96 15.70
CA PHE A 193 0.24 1.11 14.89
C PHE A 193 1.71 1.51 15.05
N PHE A 194 2.56 0.53 15.33
CA PHE A 194 4.02 0.63 15.26
C PHE A 194 4.48 -0.11 14.03
N ALA A 195 4.74 0.65 12.96
CA ALA A 195 5.00 0.11 11.64
C ALA A 195 6.47 0.12 11.25
N VAL A 196 6.85 -0.82 10.40
CA VAL A 196 8.16 -0.92 9.77
C VAL A 196 7.99 -1.49 8.35
N ASP A 197 9.01 -1.33 7.48
CA ASP A 197 9.19 -2.09 6.26
C ASP A 197 10.26 -3.17 6.50
N GLU A 198 9.88 -4.38 6.78
CA GLU A 198 10.79 -5.51 6.95
C GLU A 198 10.44 -6.61 5.93
N GLU A 199 10.70 -6.32 4.63
CA GLU A 199 10.40 -7.23 3.52
C GLU A 199 11.38 -8.43 3.49
N GLY A 200 12.52 -8.27 4.14
CA GLY A 200 13.70 -9.09 3.95
C GLY A 200 14.54 -8.65 2.73
N GLY A 201 15.78 -9.10 2.66
CA GLY A 201 16.71 -8.74 1.58
C GLY A 201 17.12 -7.26 1.63
N ILE A 202 16.89 -6.54 0.54
CA ILE A 202 17.35 -5.14 0.42
C ILE A 202 16.47 -4.14 1.18
N VAL A 203 15.27 -4.53 1.55
CA VAL A 203 14.37 -3.72 2.39
C VAL A 203 14.19 -4.45 3.72
N ALA A 204 15.13 -4.19 4.62
CA ALA A 204 15.17 -4.70 5.98
C ALA A 204 15.72 -3.60 6.88
N ARG A 205 14.91 -3.12 7.85
CA ARG A 205 15.28 -2.02 8.73
C ARG A 205 15.87 -2.52 10.06
N CYS A 206 15.46 -3.72 10.46
CA CYS A 206 15.80 -4.33 11.75
C CYS A 206 17.03 -5.25 11.65
N ALA A 207 17.17 -6.05 10.59
CA ALA A 207 18.17 -7.11 10.49
C ALA A 207 19.60 -6.61 10.71
N GLU A 208 20.03 -5.56 10.01
CA GLU A 208 21.41 -5.06 10.08
C GLU A 208 21.78 -4.53 11.48
N LYS A 209 20.85 -3.82 12.14
CA LYS A 209 21.15 -3.11 13.40
C LYS A 209 20.71 -3.84 14.65
N LEU A 210 19.61 -4.56 14.57
CA LEU A 210 18.97 -5.17 15.74
C LEU A 210 19.24 -6.68 15.83
N GLY A 211 19.88 -7.25 14.80
CA GLY A 211 20.23 -8.66 14.78
C GLY A 211 19.03 -9.59 14.65
N THR A 212 17.93 -9.13 14.06
CA THR A 212 16.85 -10.01 13.61
C THR A 212 17.35 -10.92 12.48
N THR A 213 16.55 -11.91 12.11
CA THR A 213 16.97 -12.88 11.09
C THR A 213 17.20 -12.19 9.74
N GLU A 214 18.42 -12.32 9.21
CA GLU A 214 18.78 -11.78 7.89
C GLU A 214 18.32 -12.73 6.77
N PHE A 215 17.54 -12.19 5.82
CA PHE A 215 17.10 -12.90 4.64
C PHE A 215 17.77 -12.35 3.38
N LYS A 216 17.95 -13.23 2.39
CA LYS A 216 18.18 -12.76 1.01
C LYS A 216 16.89 -12.15 0.47
N PRO A 217 16.96 -11.36 -0.63
CA PRO A 217 15.77 -10.92 -1.33
C PRO A 217 14.80 -12.07 -1.62
N MET A 218 13.48 -11.86 -1.52
CA MET A 218 12.47 -12.92 -1.58
C MET A 218 12.50 -13.69 -2.90
N TYR A 219 12.87 -13.07 -4.01
CA TYR A 219 13.09 -13.72 -5.30
C TYR A 219 14.07 -14.89 -5.25
N ASN A 220 15.06 -14.85 -4.36
CA ASN A 220 16.04 -15.94 -4.19
C ASN A 220 15.42 -17.23 -3.60
N TYR A 221 14.20 -17.14 -3.10
CA TYR A 221 13.48 -18.26 -2.49
C TYR A 221 12.35 -18.80 -3.37
N ARG A 222 12.09 -18.24 -4.57
CA ARG A 222 10.95 -18.62 -5.43
C ARG A 222 10.88 -20.13 -5.71
N ASP A 223 12.05 -20.76 -5.95
CA ASP A 223 12.14 -22.20 -6.24
C ASP A 223 12.09 -23.09 -4.98
N LYS A 224 11.92 -22.49 -3.79
CA LYS A 224 11.80 -23.20 -2.50
C LYS A 224 10.35 -23.47 -2.10
N GLY A 225 9.40 -22.90 -2.83
CA GLY A 225 7.97 -23.12 -2.68
C GLY A 225 7.32 -22.42 -1.48
N ALA A 226 6.01 -22.61 -1.39
CA ALA A 226 5.09 -21.95 -0.47
C ALA A 226 5.47 -22.10 1.01
N ASP A 227 5.90 -23.30 1.44
CA ASP A 227 6.35 -23.52 2.83
C ASP A 227 7.52 -22.64 3.24
N THR A 228 8.42 -22.31 2.31
CA THR A 228 9.54 -21.42 2.59
C THR A 228 9.07 -19.96 2.68
N ALA A 229 8.18 -19.54 1.78
CA ALA A 229 7.57 -18.21 1.84
C ALA A 229 6.85 -17.99 3.18
N TYR A 230 6.05 -18.97 3.62
CA TYR A 230 5.41 -18.95 4.94
C TYR A 230 6.42 -18.81 6.07
N LYS A 231 7.44 -19.68 6.12
CA LYS A 231 8.45 -19.69 7.20
C LYS A 231 9.26 -18.40 7.27
N ASN A 232 9.64 -17.84 6.12
CA ASN A 232 10.36 -16.57 6.08
C ASN A 232 9.51 -15.46 6.65
N ALA A 233 8.25 -15.33 6.17
CA ALA A 233 7.31 -14.33 6.65
C ALA A 233 6.98 -14.48 8.15
N TYR A 234 6.75 -15.71 8.60
CA TYR A 234 6.54 -15.99 10.03
C TYR A 234 7.73 -15.55 10.89
N THR A 235 8.95 -15.82 10.43
CA THR A 235 10.16 -15.45 11.17
C THR A 235 10.32 -13.93 11.20
N ILE A 236 10.16 -13.24 10.06
CA ILE A 236 10.20 -11.77 10.00
C ILE A 236 9.18 -11.19 10.98
N ALA A 237 7.92 -11.63 10.90
CA ALA A 237 6.85 -11.16 11.76
C ALA A 237 7.14 -11.38 13.24
N SER A 238 7.61 -12.59 13.61
CA SER A 238 7.94 -12.91 15.00
C SER A 238 9.10 -12.06 15.53
N ASP A 239 10.14 -11.86 14.72
CA ASP A 239 11.30 -11.07 15.11
C ASP A 239 10.92 -9.61 15.38
N ILE A 240 10.13 -8.99 14.50
CA ILE A 240 9.71 -7.60 14.69
C ILE A 240 8.65 -7.44 15.79
N ALA A 241 7.78 -8.44 15.98
CA ALA A 241 6.82 -8.44 17.09
C ALA A 241 7.53 -8.48 18.45
N GLU A 242 8.64 -9.24 18.58
CA GLU A 242 9.48 -9.25 19.79
C GLU A 242 10.12 -7.90 20.09
N LEU A 243 10.34 -7.06 19.08
CA LEU A 243 10.83 -5.69 19.23
C LEU A 243 9.74 -4.70 19.67
N GLY A 244 8.45 -5.07 19.49
CA GLY A 244 7.29 -4.24 19.80
C GLY A 244 6.59 -3.63 18.57
N PHE A 245 7.00 -3.95 17.35
CA PHE A 245 6.25 -3.59 16.15
C PHE A 245 4.99 -4.46 16.04
N ASN A 246 3.92 -3.91 15.45
CA ASN A 246 2.64 -4.60 15.28
C ASN A 246 2.08 -4.49 13.86
N LEU A 247 2.79 -3.81 12.96
CA LEU A 247 2.47 -3.65 11.55
C LEU A 247 3.75 -3.74 10.70
N ASP A 248 3.71 -4.59 9.67
CA ASP A 248 4.73 -4.63 8.63
C ASP A 248 4.10 -4.29 7.27
N PHE A 249 4.69 -3.33 6.55
CA PHE A 249 4.32 -3.08 5.16
C PHE A 249 4.98 -4.12 4.23
N ALA A 250 4.60 -5.37 4.41
CA ALA A 250 4.96 -6.55 3.65
C ALA A 250 3.77 -7.53 3.67
N PRO A 251 3.68 -8.48 2.73
CA PRO A 251 4.62 -8.82 1.67
C PRO A 251 4.48 -7.98 0.39
N VAL A 252 5.56 -7.96 -0.42
CA VAL A 252 5.52 -7.43 -1.78
C VAL A 252 4.72 -8.39 -2.66
N ALA A 253 3.57 -7.94 -3.17
CA ALA A 253 2.69 -8.70 -4.05
C ALA A 253 2.94 -8.41 -5.55
N ASP A 254 3.87 -7.49 -5.84
CA ASP A 254 4.28 -7.21 -7.21
C ASP A 254 4.99 -8.42 -7.81
N THR A 255 4.65 -8.76 -9.06
CA THR A 255 5.40 -9.72 -9.87
C THR A 255 6.45 -9.00 -10.69
N TRP A 256 7.70 -9.44 -10.67
CA TRP A 256 8.77 -8.82 -11.44
C TRP A 256 8.65 -9.15 -12.93
N SER A 257 7.62 -8.59 -13.57
CA SER A 257 7.27 -8.88 -14.97
C SER A 257 8.13 -8.12 -15.99
N ASN A 258 8.71 -6.97 -15.59
CA ASN A 258 9.63 -6.20 -16.43
C ASN A 258 11.07 -6.35 -15.87
N PRO A 259 11.99 -7.00 -16.61
CA PRO A 259 13.39 -7.17 -16.18
C PRO A 259 14.14 -5.85 -15.95
N ASP A 260 13.71 -4.76 -16.60
CA ASP A 260 14.32 -3.43 -16.44
C ASP A 260 13.81 -2.69 -15.20
N ASN A 261 12.81 -3.23 -14.51
CA ASN A 261 12.32 -2.69 -13.24
C ASN A 261 13.33 -2.94 -12.12
N THR A 262 14.03 -1.89 -11.71
CA THR A 262 15.00 -1.93 -10.61
C THR A 262 14.40 -1.56 -9.26
N VAL A 263 13.16 -1.05 -9.21
CA VAL A 263 12.47 -0.63 -7.99
C VAL A 263 11.92 -1.84 -7.25
N ILE A 264 11.24 -2.72 -7.95
CA ILE A 264 10.74 -3.99 -7.42
C ILE A 264 11.83 -5.05 -7.53
N GLY A 265 12.21 -5.44 -8.74
CA GLY A 265 13.31 -6.38 -8.95
C GLY A 265 13.23 -7.60 -8.03
N THR A 266 14.31 -7.85 -7.33
CA THR A 266 14.44 -9.00 -6.42
C THR A 266 13.64 -8.92 -5.11
N ARG A 267 12.92 -7.81 -4.85
CA ARG A 267 11.95 -7.71 -3.75
C ARG A 267 10.72 -8.60 -4.01
N ALA A 268 10.34 -8.78 -5.29
CA ALA A 268 9.27 -9.67 -5.69
C ALA A 268 9.51 -11.12 -5.25
N TYR A 269 8.44 -11.87 -5.05
CA TYR A 269 8.54 -13.31 -4.77
C TYR A 269 8.85 -14.12 -6.03
N SER A 270 8.41 -13.67 -7.22
CA SER A 270 8.69 -14.33 -8.51
C SER A 270 8.58 -13.34 -9.67
N ASP A 271 8.99 -13.79 -10.86
CA ASP A 271 8.76 -13.20 -12.18
C ASP A 271 7.59 -13.87 -12.93
N ASP A 272 6.97 -14.86 -12.31
CA ASP A 272 5.76 -15.54 -12.79
C ASP A 272 4.56 -15.18 -11.92
N PHE A 273 3.44 -14.81 -12.54
CA PHE A 273 2.25 -14.31 -11.84
C PHE A 273 1.56 -15.36 -10.98
N GLU A 274 1.42 -16.61 -11.46
CA GLU A 274 0.80 -17.69 -10.70
C GLU A 274 1.69 -18.08 -9.51
N GLN A 275 2.99 -18.16 -9.73
CA GLN A 275 3.94 -18.45 -8.65
C GLN A 275 3.99 -17.32 -7.62
N THR A 276 3.95 -16.06 -8.03
CA THR A 276 3.87 -14.92 -7.09
C THR A 276 2.60 -15.04 -6.24
N ALA A 277 1.46 -15.35 -6.85
CA ALA A 277 0.18 -15.51 -6.16
C ALA A 277 0.24 -16.62 -5.07
N GLU A 278 0.82 -17.78 -5.39
CA GLU A 278 1.00 -18.88 -4.44
C GLU A 278 1.91 -18.48 -3.27
N LEU A 279 3.06 -17.86 -3.57
CA LEU A 279 4.06 -17.52 -2.56
C LEU A 279 3.57 -16.38 -1.65
N VAL A 280 2.92 -15.35 -2.21
CA VAL A 280 2.33 -14.23 -1.47
C VAL A 280 1.22 -14.69 -0.55
N ALA A 281 0.32 -15.57 -1.01
CA ALA A 281 -0.73 -16.15 -0.16
C ALA A 281 -0.14 -16.91 1.05
N SER A 282 0.97 -17.60 0.85
CA SER A 282 1.67 -18.28 1.94
C SER A 282 2.39 -17.31 2.88
N ALA A 283 3.00 -16.27 2.35
CA ALA A 283 3.65 -15.23 3.14
C ALA A 283 2.63 -14.49 4.03
N VAL A 284 1.44 -14.14 3.50
CA VAL A 284 0.35 -13.52 4.29
C VAL A 284 0.02 -14.38 5.51
N LYS A 285 -0.14 -15.70 5.33
CA LYS A 285 -0.39 -16.61 6.47
C LYS A 285 0.75 -16.57 7.48
N GLY A 286 1.99 -16.55 7.00
CA GLY A 286 3.18 -16.45 7.85
C GLY A 286 3.19 -15.17 8.69
N PHE A 287 2.96 -14.00 8.10
CA PHE A 287 2.86 -12.73 8.83
C PHE A 287 1.76 -12.75 9.88
N LYS A 288 0.59 -13.26 9.52
CA LYS A 288 -0.55 -13.36 10.46
C LYS A 288 -0.25 -14.25 11.65
N ASP A 289 0.31 -15.43 11.42
CA ASP A 289 0.65 -16.39 12.47
C ASP A 289 1.84 -15.91 13.32
N GLY A 290 2.73 -15.07 12.74
CA GLY A 290 3.81 -14.39 13.44
C GLY A 290 3.35 -13.20 14.30
N GLY A 291 2.07 -12.80 14.22
CA GLY A 291 1.45 -11.87 15.15
C GLY A 291 1.46 -10.40 14.76
N VAL A 292 1.81 -10.04 13.52
CA VAL A 292 1.77 -8.65 13.03
C VAL A 292 0.69 -8.46 11.96
N VAL A 293 0.18 -7.24 11.85
CA VAL A 293 -0.64 -6.78 10.72
C VAL A 293 0.25 -6.76 9.48
N CYS A 294 -0.24 -7.29 8.35
CA CYS A 294 0.49 -7.31 7.09
C CYS A 294 -0.22 -6.50 5.99
N SER A 295 0.55 -5.97 5.05
CA SER A 295 0.03 -5.17 3.92
C SER A 295 0.59 -5.66 2.60
N LEU A 296 -0.29 -6.10 1.69
CA LEU A 296 0.08 -6.38 0.30
C LEU A 296 0.49 -5.09 -0.41
N LYS A 297 1.56 -5.09 -1.19
CA LYS A 297 2.03 -3.91 -1.92
C LYS A 297 2.69 -4.25 -3.25
N HIS A 298 2.58 -3.39 -4.25
CA HIS A 298 1.94 -2.07 -4.33
C HIS A 298 0.80 -2.14 -5.37
N PHE A 299 -0.44 -2.18 -4.91
CA PHE A 299 -1.60 -2.27 -5.82
C PHE A 299 -1.66 -1.06 -6.76
N PRO A 300 -2.01 -1.20 -8.06
CA PRO A 300 -2.48 -2.41 -8.75
C PRO A 300 -1.38 -3.32 -9.33
N GLY A 301 -0.10 -3.09 -9.02
CA GLY A 301 1.07 -3.84 -9.46
C GLY A 301 2.16 -2.91 -10.02
N HIS A 302 3.32 -2.90 -9.35
CA HIS A 302 4.46 -2.03 -9.70
C HIS A 302 5.52 -2.76 -10.52
N GLY A 303 5.43 -4.09 -10.68
CA GLY A 303 6.49 -4.90 -11.28
C GLY A 303 6.68 -4.72 -12.80
N ASP A 304 5.70 -4.13 -13.50
CA ASP A 304 5.72 -3.85 -14.94
C ASP A 304 6.32 -2.47 -15.28
N THR A 305 6.42 -1.54 -14.33
CA THR A 305 6.89 -0.17 -14.60
C THR A 305 8.39 -0.14 -14.86
N ALA A 306 8.83 0.84 -15.65
CA ALA A 306 10.25 1.12 -15.87
C ALA A 306 10.75 2.29 -14.99
N GLU A 307 9.85 3.17 -14.59
CA GLU A 307 10.15 4.39 -13.84
C GLU A 307 10.04 4.15 -12.33
N ASP A 308 10.82 4.95 -11.57
CA ASP A 308 10.83 4.94 -10.11
C ASP A 308 9.83 5.97 -9.55
N SER A 309 8.76 5.50 -8.92
CA SER A 309 7.74 6.34 -8.28
C SER A 309 8.25 7.17 -7.09
N HIS A 310 9.41 6.83 -6.51
CA HIS A 310 10.05 7.66 -5.48
C HIS A 310 10.58 8.99 -6.04
N VAL A 311 10.92 9.03 -7.33
CA VAL A 311 11.52 10.19 -7.98
C VAL A 311 10.49 10.98 -8.78
N GLY A 312 9.55 10.31 -9.44
CA GLY A 312 8.57 10.91 -10.32
C GLY A 312 7.42 9.98 -10.65
N MET A 313 6.62 10.34 -11.66
CA MET A 313 5.49 9.51 -12.07
C MET A 313 5.98 8.21 -12.72
N ALA A 314 5.52 7.08 -12.18
CA ALA A 314 5.64 5.78 -12.82
C ALA A 314 4.33 5.46 -13.54
N SER A 315 4.41 4.84 -14.72
CA SER A 315 3.23 4.54 -15.53
C SER A 315 3.24 3.10 -16.04
N SER A 316 2.05 2.51 -16.08
CA SER A 316 1.78 1.28 -16.83
C SER A 316 0.68 1.54 -17.85
N TYR A 317 0.75 0.86 -18.99
CA TYR A 317 -0.22 0.96 -20.07
C TYR A 317 -1.14 -0.25 -20.15
N LYS A 318 -1.15 -1.10 -19.12
CA LYS A 318 -2.05 -2.23 -19.04
C LYS A 318 -3.51 -1.78 -18.90
N THR A 319 -4.39 -2.51 -19.56
CA THR A 319 -5.83 -2.40 -19.40
C THR A 319 -6.28 -3.15 -18.14
N LEU A 320 -7.53 -2.95 -17.70
CA LEU A 320 -8.10 -3.72 -16.60
C LEU A 320 -8.08 -5.23 -16.88
N ASP A 321 -8.45 -5.65 -18.09
CA ASP A 321 -8.43 -7.06 -18.48
C ASP A 321 -7.01 -7.68 -18.40
N GLU A 322 -5.97 -6.91 -18.73
CA GLU A 322 -4.58 -7.36 -18.61
C GLU A 322 -4.13 -7.43 -17.15
N LEU A 323 -4.55 -6.50 -16.30
CA LEU A 323 -4.27 -6.52 -14.87
C LEU A 323 -4.93 -7.72 -14.18
N GLU A 324 -6.19 -8.02 -14.52
CA GLU A 324 -6.95 -9.15 -13.98
C GLU A 324 -6.31 -10.50 -14.26
N ASN A 325 -5.75 -10.67 -15.45
CA ASN A 325 -5.10 -11.91 -15.85
C ASN A 325 -3.61 -11.99 -15.46
N ALA A 326 -3.10 -10.99 -14.74
CA ALA A 326 -1.69 -10.86 -14.40
C ALA A 326 -1.50 -10.34 -12.97
N GLU A 327 -1.32 -9.02 -12.79
CA GLU A 327 -0.96 -8.40 -11.51
C GLU A 327 -1.96 -8.68 -10.39
N TYR A 328 -3.25 -8.74 -10.69
CA TYR A 328 -4.29 -8.96 -9.67
C TYR A 328 -4.24 -10.36 -9.04
N LEU A 329 -3.67 -11.36 -9.70
CA LEU A 329 -3.61 -12.75 -9.19
C LEU A 329 -2.94 -12.82 -7.81
N ALA A 330 -1.85 -12.08 -7.61
CA ALA A 330 -1.15 -12.05 -6.34
C ALA A 330 -1.95 -11.34 -5.24
N PHE A 331 -2.63 -10.24 -5.57
CA PHE A 331 -3.49 -9.52 -4.63
C PHE A 331 -4.72 -10.33 -4.26
N GLU A 332 -5.42 -10.95 -5.23
CA GLU A 332 -6.56 -11.84 -4.99
C GLU A 332 -6.19 -13.00 -4.07
N SER A 333 -5.07 -13.65 -4.34
CA SER A 333 -4.58 -14.77 -3.53
C SER A 333 -4.19 -14.34 -2.11
N GLY A 334 -3.55 -13.18 -1.97
CA GLY A 334 -3.21 -12.59 -0.68
C GLY A 334 -4.45 -12.16 0.11
N ILE A 335 -5.43 -11.54 -0.54
CA ILE A 335 -6.74 -11.18 0.06
C ILE A 335 -7.47 -12.45 0.53
N ALA A 336 -7.54 -13.48 -0.31
CA ALA A 336 -8.15 -14.77 0.05
C ALA A 336 -7.41 -15.47 1.20
N ALA A 337 -6.10 -15.27 1.34
CA ALA A 337 -5.30 -15.73 2.48
C ALA A 337 -5.54 -14.89 3.75
N GLY A 338 -6.28 -13.78 3.65
CA GLY A 338 -6.70 -12.93 4.76
C GLY A 338 -5.72 -11.80 5.06
N ALA A 339 -5.14 -11.17 4.03
CA ALA A 339 -4.35 -9.95 4.20
C ALA A 339 -5.15 -8.86 4.93
N ASP A 340 -4.52 -8.18 5.85
CA ASP A 340 -5.13 -7.17 6.70
C ASP A 340 -5.26 -5.82 5.99
N MET A 341 -4.24 -5.46 5.20
CA MET A 341 -4.14 -4.22 4.45
C MET A 341 -3.73 -4.48 3.00
N VAL A 342 -4.11 -3.55 2.14
CA VAL A 342 -3.54 -3.40 0.78
C VAL A 342 -3.02 -1.99 0.63
N MET A 343 -1.75 -1.86 0.29
CA MET A 343 -1.10 -0.60 -0.03
C MET A 343 -1.24 -0.29 -1.51
N VAL A 344 -1.79 0.90 -1.80
CA VAL A 344 -1.95 1.40 -3.17
C VAL A 344 -0.77 2.30 -3.54
N GLY A 345 -0.05 1.91 -4.58
CA GLY A 345 1.10 2.65 -5.10
C GLY A 345 0.73 3.91 -5.89
N HIS A 346 1.74 4.71 -6.22
CA HIS A 346 1.55 5.95 -6.99
C HIS A 346 1.80 5.75 -8.49
N ILE A 347 1.28 4.66 -9.03
CA ILE A 347 1.43 4.28 -10.45
C ILE A 347 0.24 4.82 -11.23
N THR A 348 0.48 5.47 -12.37
CA THR A 348 -0.57 5.88 -13.30
C THR A 348 -0.88 4.75 -14.28
N MET A 349 -2.10 4.21 -14.21
CA MET A 349 -2.59 3.21 -15.16
C MET A 349 -3.16 3.93 -16.38
N ALA A 350 -2.30 4.34 -17.32
CA ALA A 350 -2.63 5.32 -18.36
C ALA A 350 -3.79 4.90 -19.31
N ASN A 351 -4.06 3.60 -19.44
CA ASN A 351 -5.21 3.11 -20.22
C ASN A 351 -6.49 2.95 -19.36
N VAL A 352 -6.44 3.24 -18.05
CA VAL A 352 -7.57 3.10 -17.11
C VAL A 352 -7.97 4.46 -16.54
N ASP A 353 -7.00 5.18 -15.96
CA ASP A 353 -7.20 6.49 -15.35
C ASP A 353 -5.92 7.34 -15.51
N ASN A 354 -6.10 8.63 -15.69
CA ASN A 354 -4.97 9.58 -15.80
C ASN A 354 -4.45 10.04 -14.42
N GLN A 355 -5.03 9.56 -13.34
CA GLN A 355 -4.60 9.84 -11.96
C GLN A 355 -3.67 8.72 -11.48
N PRO A 356 -2.71 9.00 -10.59
CA PRO A 356 -2.02 7.96 -9.84
C PRO A 356 -3.03 7.05 -9.13
N ALA A 357 -2.77 5.75 -9.08
CA ALA A 357 -3.68 4.75 -8.52
C ALA A 357 -4.15 5.09 -7.11
N SER A 358 -3.28 5.64 -6.26
CA SER A 358 -3.61 6.10 -4.90
C SER A 358 -4.60 7.27 -4.84
N LEU A 359 -4.83 7.97 -5.96
CA LEU A 359 -5.81 9.05 -6.10
C LEU A 359 -7.00 8.66 -6.99
N SER A 360 -6.99 7.45 -7.56
CA SER A 360 -7.98 6.98 -8.52
C SER A 360 -9.13 6.25 -7.84
N LYS A 361 -10.34 6.79 -7.98
CA LYS A 361 -11.56 6.12 -7.53
C LYS A 361 -11.76 4.80 -8.28
N THR A 362 -11.46 4.76 -9.58
CA THR A 362 -11.57 3.55 -10.39
C THR A 362 -10.69 2.44 -9.80
N ILE A 363 -9.43 2.71 -9.50
CA ILE A 363 -8.51 1.70 -8.97
C ILE A 363 -8.88 1.29 -7.53
N ILE A 364 -9.17 2.26 -6.65
CA ILE A 364 -9.41 1.97 -5.22
C ILE A 364 -10.83 1.45 -4.99
N THR A 365 -11.85 2.20 -5.46
CA THR A 365 -13.25 1.88 -5.13
C THR A 365 -13.80 0.82 -6.07
N ASP A 366 -13.63 1.00 -7.39
CA ASP A 366 -14.34 0.16 -8.34
C ASP A 366 -13.60 -1.18 -8.52
N GLU A 367 -12.26 -1.19 -8.59
CA GLU A 367 -11.46 -2.41 -8.72
C GLU A 367 -11.18 -3.07 -7.36
N LEU A 368 -10.42 -2.44 -6.46
CA LEU A 368 -9.96 -3.10 -5.23
C LEU A 368 -11.11 -3.42 -4.27
N ARG A 369 -11.99 -2.43 -3.98
CA ARG A 369 -13.18 -2.66 -3.13
C ARG A 369 -14.26 -3.46 -3.85
N GLY A 370 -14.64 -3.03 -5.07
CA GLY A 370 -15.79 -3.56 -5.78
C GLY A 370 -15.52 -4.92 -6.40
N LYS A 371 -14.51 -5.04 -7.24
CA LYS A 371 -14.23 -6.24 -8.03
C LYS A 371 -13.48 -7.31 -7.24
N LEU A 372 -12.36 -6.94 -6.60
CA LEU A 372 -11.59 -7.86 -5.76
C LEU A 372 -12.25 -8.11 -4.39
N GLY A 373 -13.27 -7.34 -4.02
CA GLY A 373 -14.04 -7.53 -2.79
C GLY A 373 -13.23 -7.33 -1.51
N PHE A 374 -12.20 -6.47 -1.54
CA PHE A 374 -11.35 -6.25 -0.37
C PHE A 374 -12.03 -5.34 0.66
N ASP A 375 -12.42 -5.88 1.81
CA ASP A 375 -13.07 -5.15 2.91
C ASP A 375 -12.12 -4.66 4.01
N GLY A 376 -10.83 -5.05 3.97
CA GLY A 376 -9.81 -4.62 4.91
C GLY A 376 -9.38 -3.15 4.75
N VAL A 377 -8.31 -2.73 5.40
CA VAL A 377 -7.81 -1.35 5.35
C VAL A 377 -7.02 -1.10 4.08
N ILE A 378 -7.40 -0.07 3.31
CA ILE A 378 -6.63 0.42 2.17
C ILE A 378 -5.71 1.54 2.63
N VAL A 379 -4.40 1.30 2.59
CA VAL A 379 -3.37 2.30 2.92
C VAL A 379 -2.72 2.82 1.63
N THR A 380 -2.26 4.06 1.62
CA THR A 380 -1.45 4.57 0.50
C THR A 380 0.01 4.18 0.68
N ASP A 381 0.77 4.15 -0.40
CA ASP A 381 2.22 4.34 -0.32
C ASP A 381 2.56 5.74 0.22
N ALA A 382 3.82 6.02 0.52
CA ALA A 382 4.24 7.25 1.18
C ALA A 382 3.86 8.50 0.36
N LEU A 383 2.97 9.33 0.90
CA LEU A 383 2.42 10.50 0.20
C LEU A 383 3.47 11.62 -0.04
N ALA A 384 4.59 11.57 0.67
CA ALA A 384 5.74 12.46 0.45
C ALA A 384 6.61 12.06 -0.76
N MET A 385 6.30 10.95 -1.45
CA MET A 385 7.05 10.51 -2.65
C MET A 385 6.87 11.49 -3.81
N GLY A 386 7.94 11.62 -4.62
CA GLY A 386 7.99 12.57 -5.73
C GLY A 386 6.90 12.41 -6.77
N ALA A 387 6.31 11.21 -6.91
CA ALA A 387 5.17 10.97 -7.78
C ALA A 387 3.94 11.83 -7.44
N LEU A 388 3.75 12.21 -6.18
CA LEU A 388 2.66 13.07 -5.71
C LEU A 388 3.15 14.44 -5.23
N ALA A 389 4.12 14.48 -4.32
CA ALA A 389 4.56 15.70 -3.64
C ALA A 389 5.15 16.77 -4.57
N ASN A 390 5.62 16.38 -5.77
CA ASN A 390 6.08 17.33 -6.79
C ASN A 390 4.92 18.08 -7.48
N TYR A 391 3.69 17.59 -7.40
CA TYR A 391 2.55 18.06 -8.19
C TYR A 391 1.40 18.59 -7.34
N TYR A 392 1.24 18.09 -6.11
CA TYR A 392 0.11 18.38 -5.23
C TYR A 392 0.60 18.74 -3.83
N SER A 393 -0.18 19.52 -3.09
CA SER A 393 0.05 19.81 -1.67
C SER A 393 -0.51 18.70 -0.78
N SER A 394 -0.03 18.57 0.46
CA SER A 394 -0.47 17.52 1.39
C SER A 394 -1.96 17.56 1.69
N ASP A 395 -2.59 18.75 1.73
CA ASP A 395 -4.04 18.91 1.90
C ASP A 395 -4.82 18.40 0.68
N GLU A 396 -4.36 18.70 -0.55
CA GLU A 396 -4.97 18.22 -1.79
C GLU A 396 -4.90 16.71 -1.92
N ILE A 397 -3.71 16.12 -1.67
CA ILE A 397 -3.48 14.68 -1.72
C ILE A 397 -4.38 13.95 -0.73
N SER A 398 -4.41 14.39 0.53
CA SER A 398 -5.15 13.72 1.60
C SER A 398 -6.65 13.68 1.32
N VAL A 399 -7.20 14.79 0.83
CA VAL A 399 -8.62 14.85 0.43
C VAL A 399 -8.90 13.96 -0.78
N ALA A 400 -7.99 13.92 -1.77
CA ALA A 400 -8.16 13.10 -2.97
C ALA A 400 -8.13 11.60 -2.64
N VAL A 401 -7.19 11.14 -1.79
CA VAL A 401 -7.11 9.74 -1.31
C VAL A 401 -8.41 9.31 -0.65
N LEU A 402 -8.94 10.10 0.30
CA LEU A 402 -10.19 9.77 1.00
C LEU A 402 -11.40 9.75 0.06
N LYS A 403 -11.45 10.66 -0.92
CA LYS A 403 -12.49 10.66 -1.98
C LYS A 403 -12.38 9.45 -2.90
N ALA A 404 -11.18 9.00 -3.19
CA ALA A 404 -10.95 7.82 -4.01
C ALA A 404 -11.32 6.50 -3.29
N GLY A 405 -11.44 6.50 -1.95
CA GLY A 405 -11.82 5.32 -1.17
C GLY A 405 -10.71 4.75 -0.29
N GLY A 406 -9.52 5.38 -0.24
CA GLY A 406 -8.44 5.02 0.67
C GLY A 406 -8.81 5.28 2.13
N ASP A 407 -8.27 4.49 3.05
CA ASP A 407 -8.62 4.57 4.47
C ASP A 407 -7.50 5.13 5.33
N LEU A 408 -6.25 4.76 5.07
CA LEU A 408 -5.09 5.14 5.86
C LEU A 408 -4.07 5.88 4.98
N LEU A 409 -3.63 7.04 5.45
CA LEU A 409 -2.73 7.94 4.74
C LEU A 409 -1.32 7.82 5.33
N LEU A 410 -0.37 7.33 4.53
CA LEU A 410 1.00 7.10 4.96
C LEU A 410 1.89 8.30 4.64
N MET A 411 2.56 8.86 5.65
CA MET A 411 3.64 9.82 5.51
C MET A 411 3.34 11.03 4.58
N PRO A 412 2.32 11.86 4.86
CA PRO A 412 2.20 13.15 4.16
C PRO A 412 3.46 14.01 4.41
N GLU A 413 3.85 14.84 3.45
CA GLU A 413 5.01 15.75 3.61
C GLU A 413 4.79 16.75 4.77
N ASP A 414 3.54 17.21 4.96
CA ASP A 414 3.12 18.12 6.03
C ASP A 414 1.84 17.60 6.67
N LEU A 415 1.97 17.00 7.88
CA LEU A 415 0.84 16.45 8.63
C LEU A 415 -0.19 17.52 8.98
N SER A 416 0.27 18.70 9.40
CA SER A 416 -0.65 19.77 9.82
C SER A 416 -1.50 20.28 8.66
N SER A 417 -0.88 20.44 7.49
CA SER A 417 -1.58 20.80 6.25
C SER A 417 -2.56 19.71 5.81
N ALA A 418 -2.15 18.44 5.90
CA ALA A 418 -2.97 17.28 5.53
C ALA A 418 -4.24 17.22 6.40
N VAL A 419 -4.09 17.24 7.73
CA VAL A 419 -5.22 17.21 8.68
C VAL A 419 -6.15 18.42 8.47
N ALA A 420 -5.61 19.62 8.40
CA ALA A 420 -6.39 20.85 8.20
C ALA A 420 -7.14 20.84 6.85
N GLY A 421 -6.54 20.26 5.81
CA GLY A 421 -7.16 20.10 4.49
C GLY A 421 -8.38 19.19 4.55
N VAL A 422 -8.27 18.04 5.20
CA VAL A 422 -9.39 17.10 5.38
C VAL A 422 -10.51 17.73 6.22
N GLU A 423 -10.18 18.36 7.36
CA GLU A 423 -11.18 19.10 8.17
C GLU A 423 -11.91 20.15 7.36
N LYS A 424 -11.17 20.93 6.58
CA LYS A 424 -11.75 21.98 5.72
C LYS A 424 -12.68 21.38 4.66
N ALA A 425 -12.31 20.26 4.06
CA ALA A 425 -13.12 19.57 3.07
C ALA A 425 -14.43 19.05 3.69
N VAL A 426 -14.38 18.49 4.90
CA VAL A 426 -15.58 18.06 5.63
C VAL A 426 -16.47 19.26 5.98
N LYS A 427 -15.90 20.33 6.55
CA LYS A 427 -16.66 21.57 6.89
C LYS A 427 -17.33 22.22 5.68
N LYS A 428 -16.76 22.06 4.47
CA LYS A 428 -17.33 22.57 3.22
C LYS A 428 -18.37 21.62 2.58
N GLY A 429 -18.44 20.37 3.02
CA GLY A 429 -19.25 19.33 2.40
C GLY A 429 -18.62 18.72 1.13
N ASP A 430 -17.35 18.99 0.85
CA ASP A 430 -16.58 18.38 -0.25
C ASP A 430 -16.22 16.92 0.04
N LEU A 431 -16.17 16.54 1.32
CA LEU A 431 -16.02 15.21 1.87
C LEU A 431 -17.05 15.03 3.00
N SER A 432 -17.71 13.89 3.07
CA SER A 432 -18.67 13.64 4.16
C SER A 432 -17.97 13.12 5.42
N GLU A 433 -18.45 13.49 6.62
CA GLU A 433 -17.98 12.89 7.87
C GLU A 433 -18.21 11.38 7.88
N LYS A 434 -19.31 10.91 7.28
CA LYS A 434 -19.59 9.49 7.07
C LYS A 434 -18.44 8.76 6.37
N ARG A 435 -17.76 9.41 5.38
CA ARG A 435 -16.61 8.80 4.70
C ARG A 435 -15.40 8.68 5.63
N ILE A 436 -15.23 9.64 6.55
CA ILE A 436 -14.22 9.55 7.61
C ILE A 436 -14.55 8.39 8.54
N ASP A 437 -15.81 8.31 8.98
CA ASP A 437 -16.29 7.24 9.87
C ASP A 437 -16.12 5.85 9.26
N GLU A 438 -16.41 5.67 7.98
CA GLU A 438 -16.21 4.40 7.25
C GLU A 438 -14.74 3.95 7.26
N SER A 439 -13.80 4.87 7.08
CA SER A 439 -12.36 4.56 7.17
C SER A 439 -11.94 4.25 8.60
N LEU A 440 -12.35 5.07 9.54
CA LEU A 440 -12.02 4.92 10.95
C LEU A 440 -12.54 3.58 11.49
N GLU A 441 -13.77 3.22 11.14
CA GLU A 441 -14.34 1.93 11.53
C GLU A 441 -13.48 0.75 11.08
N ARG A 442 -13.00 0.73 9.82
CA ARG A 442 -12.09 -0.32 9.32
C ARG A 442 -10.79 -0.35 10.10
N VAL A 443 -10.19 0.81 10.35
CA VAL A 443 -8.94 0.92 11.11
C VAL A 443 -9.10 0.41 12.54
N LEU A 444 -10.18 0.81 13.24
CA LEU A 444 -10.44 0.37 14.62
C LEU A 444 -10.80 -1.11 14.70
N ARG A 445 -11.59 -1.64 13.77
CA ARG A 445 -11.89 -3.07 13.68
C ARG A 445 -10.62 -3.87 13.46
N LEU A 446 -9.76 -3.47 12.52
CA LEU A 446 -8.48 -4.13 12.31
C LEU A 446 -7.63 -4.14 13.59
N LYS A 447 -7.51 -3.00 14.30
CA LYS A 447 -6.79 -2.93 15.57
C LYS A 447 -7.39 -3.90 16.61
N LYS A 448 -8.72 -4.01 16.67
CA LYS A 448 -9.41 -4.92 17.58
C LYS A 448 -9.20 -6.39 17.19
N ASP A 449 -9.38 -6.74 15.94
CA ASP A 449 -9.26 -8.11 15.43
C ASP A 449 -7.84 -8.66 15.56
N ARG A 450 -6.84 -7.77 15.53
CA ARG A 450 -5.43 -8.12 15.72
C ARG A 450 -4.95 -7.95 17.17
N GLY A 451 -5.86 -7.66 18.13
CA GLY A 451 -5.57 -7.55 19.55
C GLY A 451 -4.72 -6.32 19.94
N ILE A 452 -4.56 -5.36 19.05
CA ILE A 452 -3.89 -4.07 19.31
C ILE A 452 -4.81 -3.21 20.17
N LEU A 453 -6.08 -3.08 19.80
CA LEU A 453 -7.15 -2.48 20.60
C LEU A 453 -7.82 -3.60 21.41
N LYS A 454 -7.91 -3.39 22.75
CA LYS A 454 -8.48 -4.37 23.70
C LYS A 454 -9.95 -4.15 23.95
#